data_78d266b2727fdaa5fb45779be7ef436b
#
_entry.id   78d266b2727fdaa5fb45779be7ef436b
#
_cell.length_a   1.000
_cell.length_b   1.000
_cell.length_c   1.000
_cell.angle_alpha   90.00
_cell.angle_beta   90.00
_cell.angle_gamma   90.00
#
_symmetry.space_group_name_H-M   'P 1'
#
loop_
_entity.id
_entity.type
_entity.pdbx_description
1 polymer ?
#
loop_
_entity_poly.entity_id
_entity_poly.type
_entity_poly.pdbx_seq_one_letter_code
_entity_poly.pdbx_strand_id
1 'polypeptide(L)'
;MAQKTIQKEFSSEGIKTLSIKDDAIFKITVHASEEKSIKLSVHISGEHSENVIVEENITENTLSLKTDFSPFFLPEDDKLAAHKVMAVEVDLTIPQTISLEIKSKLAAVTAEGRIYELAVSIEDGNCVLTNFTGNAHLKTTDGNIWVRATSTVSGQATSTHGTVENKLWGNGKFFVEAESINGDISLLQTE
;
A
#
# COMPACT_ATOMS: atom_id res chain seq x y z
N MET A 1 -13.17 17.19 15.51
CA MET A 1 -13.18 16.62 14.15
C MET A 1 -13.90 15.29 14.21
N ALA A 2 -14.80 15.03 13.25
CA ALA A 2 -15.47 13.73 13.18
C ALA A 2 -14.42 12.66 12.77
N GLN A 3 -14.57 11.46 13.34
CA GLN A 3 -13.72 10.31 13.04
C GLN A 3 -14.60 9.09 12.84
N LYS A 4 -14.25 8.24 11.89
CA LYS A 4 -14.91 6.98 11.60
C LYS A 4 -13.89 5.88 11.42
N THR A 5 -14.16 4.72 11.98
CA THR A 5 -13.37 3.51 11.71
C THR A 5 -14.28 2.46 11.09
N ILE A 6 -13.85 1.91 9.96
CA ILE A 6 -14.53 0.81 9.27
C ILE A 6 -13.62 -0.41 9.39
N GLN A 7 -14.17 -1.51 9.92
CA GLN A 7 -13.47 -2.79 10.01
C GLN A 7 -14.18 -3.81 9.14
N LYS A 8 -13.40 -4.55 8.34
CA LYS A 8 -13.89 -5.65 7.51
C LYS A 8 -12.94 -6.84 7.58
N GLU A 9 -13.50 -8.02 7.48
CA GLU A 9 -12.74 -9.26 7.40
C GLU A 9 -13.28 -10.10 6.25
N PHE A 10 -12.37 -10.62 5.44
CA PHE A 10 -12.69 -11.46 4.29
C PHE A 10 -11.97 -12.79 4.40
N SER A 11 -12.66 -13.87 4.05
CA SER A 11 -11.97 -15.15 3.82
C SER A 11 -11.00 -15.01 2.65
N SER A 12 -9.79 -15.53 2.80
CA SER A 12 -8.84 -15.58 1.67
C SER A 12 -9.10 -16.74 0.71
N GLU A 13 -10.10 -17.58 0.99
CA GLU A 13 -10.44 -18.72 0.12
C GLU A 13 -10.88 -18.22 -1.26
N GLY A 14 -10.19 -18.70 -2.29
CA GLY A 14 -10.42 -18.28 -3.67
C GLY A 14 -9.83 -16.93 -4.06
N ILE A 15 -9.29 -16.14 -3.12
CA ILE A 15 -8.63 -14.88 -3.41
C ILE A 15 -7.13 -15.13 -3.62
N LYS A 16 -6.61 -14.67 -4.76
CA LYS A 16 -5.17 -14.70 -5.09
C LYS A 16 -4.53 -13.32 -5.00
N THR A 17 -5.31 -12.28 -5.27
CA THR A 17 -4.83 -10.89 -5.32
C THR A 17 -5.75 -9.98 -4.53
N LEU A 18 -5.15 -9.12 -3.72
CA LEU A 18 -5.81 -7.95 -3.14
C LEU A 18 -5.34 -6.71 -3.90
N SER A 19 -6.28 -5.91 -4.42
CA SER A 19 -5.98 -4.70 -5.17
C SER A 19 -6.60 -3.49 -4.48
N ILE A 20 -5.77 -2.47 -4.19
CA ILE A 20 -6.17 -1.18 -3.64
C ILE A 20 -5.77 -0.11 -4.65
N LYS A 21 -6.77 0.51 -5.28
CA LYS A 21 -6.58 1.62 -6.24
C LYS A 21 -7.40 2.80 -5.76
N ASP A 22 -6.74 3.69 -5.02
CA ASP A 22 -7.43 4.79 -4.33
C ASP A 22 -6.50 5.98 -4.09
N ASP A 23 -6.86 7.11 -4.65
CA ASP A 23 -6.12 8.37 -4.52
C ASP A 23 -6.50 9.17 -3.26
N ALA A 24 -7.54 8.77 -2.53
CA ALA A 24 -7.95 9.41 -1.28
C ALA A 24 -7.16 8.89 -0.05
N ILE A 25 -6.49 7.76 -0.18
CA ILE A 25 -5.69 7.17 0.90
C ILE A 25 -4.32 7.85 0.95
N PHE A 26 -3.93 8.34 2.13
CA PHE A 26 -2.62 8.95 2.33
C PHE A 26 -1.63 8.04 3.07
N LYS A 27 -2.12 6.95 3.70
CA LYS A 27 -1.26 5.99 4.39
C LYS A 27 -1.83 4.57 4.31
N ILE A 28 -0.98 3.62 3.98
CA ILE A 28 -1.30 2.18 3.98
C ILE A 28 -0.23 1.44 4.78
N THR A 29 -0.67 0.72 5.81
CA THR A 29 0.18 -0.17 6.60
C THR A 29 -0.23 -1.61 6.33
N VAL A 30 0.73 -2.47 6.03
CA VAL A 30 0.50 -3.88 5.66
C VAL A 30 1.30 -4.81 6.56
N HIS A 31 0.63 -5.77 7.18
CA HIS A 31 1.22 -6.84 7.95
C HIS A 31 0.91 -8.19 7.31
N ALA A 32 1.95 -8.95 7.02
CA ALA A 32 1.79 -10.33 6.56
C ALA A 32 1.49 -11.26 7.72
N SER A 33 0.55 -12.18 7.55
CA SER A 33 0.09 -13.13 8.56
C SER A 33 0.01 -14.55 8.00
N GLU A 34 0.08 -15.54 8.90
CA GLU A 34 -0.21 -16.95 8.56
C GLU A 34 -1.70 -17.28 8.58
N GLU A 35 -2.53 -16.36 9.04
CA GLU A 35 -3.99 -16.52 9.06
C GLU A 35 -4.55 -16.61 7.63
N LYS A 36 -5.71 -17.28 7.50
CA LYS A 36 -6.42 -17.43 6.22
C LYS A 36 -7.52 -16.36 6.05
N SER A 37 -7.31 -15.19 6.59
CA SER A 37 -8.23 -14.06 6.44
C SER A 37 -7.47 -12.78 6.07
N ILE A 38 -8.16 -11.92 5.34
CA ILE A 38 -7.73 -10.56 5.04
C ILE A 38 -8.49 -9.66 6.00
N LYS A 39 -7.77 -8.94 6.85
CA LYS A 39 -8.36 -7.97 7.79
C LYS A 39 -8.05 -6.56 7.33
N LEU A 40 -9.08 -5.73 7.28
CA LEU A 40 -9.01 -4.34 6.87
C LEU A 40 -9.53 -3.45 8.01
N SER A 41 -8.76 -2.44 8.37
CA SER A 41 -9.21 -1.33 9.22
C SER A 41 -8.96 -0.02 8.49
N VAL A 42 -10.00 0.77 8.26
CA VAL A 42 -9.92 2.07 7.60
C VAL A 42 -10.27 3.14 8.62
N HIS A 43 -9.31 4.02 8.90
CA HIS A 43 -9.47 5.15 9.80
C HIS A 43 -9.65 6.42 8.97
N ILE A 44 -10.79 7.06 9.14
CA ILE A 44 -11.19 8.25 8.38
C ILE A 44 -11.37 9.40 9.37
N SER A 45 -10.68 10.50 9.12
CA SER A 45 -10.82 11.73 9.90
C SER A 45 -11.09 12.92 9.00
N GLY A 46 -11.80 13.91 9.52
CA GLY A 46 -12.17 15.12 8.77
C GLY A 46 -13.67 15.29 8.61
N GLU A 47 -14.05 16.33 7.88
CA GLU A 47 -15.44 16.60 7.55
C GLU A 47 -15.99 15.50 6.63
N HIS A 48 -17.27 15.13 6.82
CA HIS A 48 -17.96 14.10 6.05
C HIS A 48 -17.41 12.68 6.19
N SER A 49 -16.53 12.43 7.17
CA SER A 49 -15.99 11.08 7.43
C SER A 49 -17.08 10.02 7.64
N GLU A 50 -18.23 10.39 8.20
CA GLU A 50 -19.39 9.51 8.38
C GLU A 50 -20.00 9.03 7.05
N ASN A 51 -19.83 9.79 5.96
CA ASN A 51 -20.38 9.45 4.64
C ASN A 51 -19.44 8.63 3.77
N VAL A 52 -18.22 8.35 4.24
CA VAL A 52 -17.28 7.50 3.51
C VAL A 52 -17.64 6.04 3.72
N ILE A 53 -17.62 5.27 2.64
CA ILE A 53 -17.81 3.81 2.62
C ILE A 53 -16.56 3.14 2.04
N VAL A 54 -16.40 1.86 2.32
CA VAL A 54 -15.45 0.99 1.62
C VAL A 54 -16.24 0.15 0.64
N GLU A 55 -16.00 0.37 -0.64
CA GLU A 55 -16.49 -0.47 -1.71
C GLU A 55 -15.59 -1.68 -1.91
N GLU A 56 -16.21 -2.83 -2.05
CA GLU A 56 -15.54 -4.11 -2.28
C GLU A 56 -16.10 -4.78 -3.53
N ASN A 57 -15.24 -5.31 -4.35
CA ASN A 57 -15.62 -6.08 -5.52
C ASN A 57 -14.70 -7.29 -5.67
N ILE A 58 -15.30 -8.46 -5.86
CA ILE A 58 -14.56 -9.69 -6.14
C ILE A 58 -14.84 -10.07 -7.60
N THR A 59 -13.78 -10.05 -8.40
CA THR A 59 -13.83 -10.48 -9.79
C THR A 59 -12.78 -11.55 -10.02
N GLU A 60 -13.18 -12.72 -10.48
CA GLU A 60 -12.31 -13.90 -10.58
C GLU A 60 -11.68 -14.24 -9.21
N ASN A 61 -10.38 -14.02 -9.06
CA ASN A 61 -9.64 -14.28 -7.83
C ASN A 61 -9.05 -12.99 -7.21
N THR A 62 -9.56 -11.83 -7.62
CA THR A 62 -9.10 -10.51 -7.14
C THR A 62 -10.17 -9.86 -6.28
N LEU A 63 -9.81 -9.54 -5.04
CA LEU A 63 -10.57 -8.65 -4.17
C LEU A 63 -10.07 -7.22 -4.39
N SER A 64 -10.93 -6.35 -4.90
CA SER A 64 -10.65 -4.93 -5.10
C SER A 64 -11.32 -4.11 -4.00
N LEU A 65 -10.55 -3.23 -3.37
CA LEU A 65 -11.00 -2.33 -2.32
C LEU A 65 -10.71 -0.88 -2.70
N LYS A 66 -11.68 0.00 -2.49
CA LYS A 66 -11.52 1.45 -2.59
C LYS A 66 -12.44 2.16 -1.60
N THR A 67 -12.12 3.39 -1.25
CA THR A 67 -13.03 4.27 -0.51
C THR A 67 -13.85 5.12 -1.46
N ASP A 68 -15.08 5.41 -1.09
CA ASP A 68 -15.96 6.30 -1.85
C ASP A 68 -16.96 6.96 -0.89
N PHE A 69 -17.66 7.96 -1.36
CA PHE A 69 -18.80 8.50 -0.61
C PHE A 69 -20.04 7.63 -0.81
N SER A 70 -20.92 7.62 0.19
CA SER A 70 -22.20 6.92 0.07
C SER A 70 -23.01 7.47 -1.11
N PRO A 71 -23.78 6.64 -1.84
CA PRO A 71 -24.40 7.00 -3.13
C PRO A 71 -25.34 8.22 -3.11
N PHE A 72 -25.84 8.61 -1.96
CA PHE A 72 -26.75 9.75 -1.81
C PHE A 72 -26.09 10.99 -1.20
N PHE A 73 -24.78 10.91 -0.93
CA PHE A 73 -24.04 12.04 -0.40
C PHE A 73 -23.37 12.79 -1.55
N LEU A 74 -23.76 14.05 -1.73
CA LEU A 74 -23.10 14.98 -2.64
C LEU A 74 -22.37 16.00 -1.77
N PRO A 75 -21.03 16.02 -1.75
CA PRO A 75 -20.29 17.09 -1.08
C PRO A 75 -20.72 18.43 -1.66
N GLU A 76 -20.98 19.43 -0.82
CA GLU A 76 -21.26 20.80 -1.27
C GLU A 76 -20.05 21.31 -2.06
N ASP A 77 -20.29 21.74 -3.31
CA ASP A 77 -19.28 22.35 -4.18
C ASP A 77 -19.07 23.82 -3.78
N ASP A 78 -18.64 24.04 -2.54
CA ASP A 78 -18.32 25.36 -2.02
C ASP A 78 -16.83 25.65 -2.27
N LYS A 79 -16.53 26.88 -2.73
CA LYS A 79 -15.15 27.36 -2.92
C LYS A 79 -14.30 27.32 -1.64
N LEU A 80 -14.93 27.24 -0.46
CA LEU A 80 -14.30 26.97 0.83
C LEU A 80 -13.98 25.49 1.05
N ALA A 81 -14.51 24.56 0.25
CA ALA A 81 -14.26 23.14 0.35
C ALA A 81 -12.81 22.72 0.00
N ALA A 82 -12.05 23.59 -0.66
CA ALA A 82 -10.62 23.36 -0.94
C ALA A 82 -9.74 23.16 0.32
N HIS A 83 -10.26 23.46 1.51
CA HIS A 83 -9.58 23.28 2.79
C HIS A 83 -10.17 22.16 3.66
N LYS A 84 -11.14 21.41 3.15
CA LYS A 84 -11.74 20.28 3.87
C LYS A 84 -10.85 19.04 3.70
N VAL A 85 -9.84 18.93 4.55
CA VAL A 85 -8.91 17.79 4.51
C VAL A 85 -9.60 16.59 5.12
N MET A 86 -9.85 15.58 4.30
CA MET A 86 -10.21 14.25 4.75
C MET A 86 -8.94 13.39 4.71
N ALA A 87 -8.65 12.74 5.82
CA ALA A 87 -7.52 11.85 5.93
C ALA A 87 -8.02 10.40 6.03
N VAL A 88 -7.56 9.55 5.11
CA VAL A 88 -7.87 8.12 5.08
C VAL A 88 -6.59 7.31 5.30
N GLU A 89 -6.55 6.55 6.40
CA GLU A 89 -5.48 5.61 6.71
C GLU A 89 -6.03 4.19 6.64
N VAL A 90 -5.24 3.28 6.08
CA VAL A 90 -5.62 1.88 5.91
C VAL A 90 -4.59 0.99 6.59
N ASP A 91 -5.07 0.13 7.49
CA ASP A 91 -4.29 -0.95 8.08
C ASP A 91 -4.79 -2.29 7.55
N LEU A 92 -3.87 -3.08 6.99
CA LEU A 92 -4.13 -4.37 6.39
C LEU A 92 -3.36 -5.48 7.10
N THR A 93 -4.04 -6.57 7.39
CA THR A 93 -3.39 -7.85 7.68
C THR A 93 -3.77 -8.83 6.58
N ILE A 94 -2.77 -9.40 5.88
CA ILE A 94 -2.98 -10.28 4.73
C ILE A 94 -2.26 -11.62 4.89
N PRO A 95 -2.82 -12.70 4.34
CA PRO A 95 -2.11 -13.97 4.23
C PRO A 95 -0.83 -13.85 3.40
N GLN A 96 0.23 -14.53 3.82
CA GLN A 96 1.52 -14.55 3.11
C GLN A 96 1.46 -15.09 1.68
N THR A 97 0.36 -15.73 1.30
CA THR A 97 0.16 -16.37 -0.01
C THR A 97 -0.57 -15.49 -1.01
N ILE A 98 -1.06 -14.33 -0.59
CA ILE A 98 -1.80 -13.38 -1.44
C ILE A 98 -0.83 -12.37 -2.04
N SER A 99 -1.03 -12.07 -3.33
CA SER A 99 -0.40 -10.94 -4.01
C SER A 99 -1.11 -9.64 -3.63
N LEU A 100 -0.37 -8.56 -3.41
CA LEU A 100 -0.90 -7.24 -3.08
C LEU A 100 -0.52 -6.23 -4.15
N GLU A 101 -1.52 -5.55 -4.70
CA GLU A 101 -1.36 -4.43 -5.63
C GLU A 101 -1.86 -3.14 -4.98
N ILE A 102 -1.00 -2.13 -4.90
CA ILE A 102 -1.34 -0.80 -4.38
C ILE A 102 -1.05 0.24 -5.46
N LYS A 103 -2.05 1.05 -5.78
CA LYS A 103 -1.91 2.22 -6.64
C LYS A 103 -2.59 3.43 -6.01
N SER A 104 -1.82 4.50 -5.80
CA SER A 104 -2.32 5.74 -5.22
C SER A 104 -1.46 6.91 -5.66
N LYS A 105 -2.00 8.13 -5.59
CA LYS A 105 -1.19 9.35 -5.81
C LYS A 105 -0.38 9.73 -4.58
N LEU A 106 -0.98 9.70 -3.40
CA LEU A 106 -0.43 10.34 -2.20
C LEU A 106 -0.06 9.38 -1.07
N ALA A 107 -0.31 8.05 -1.24
CA ALA A 107 -0.16 7.12 -0.15
C ALA A 107 1.30 6.87 0.24
N ALA A 108 1.63 7.08 1.52
CA ALA A 108 2.80 6.45 2.11
C ALA A 108 2.48 4.98 2.40
N VAL A 109 3.32 4.06 1.91
CA VAL A 109 3.12 2.62 2.06
C VAL A 109 4.19 2.04 2.98
N THR A 110 3.76 1.33 4.02
CA THR A 110 4.65 0.54 4.88
C THR A 110 4.19 -0.91 4.85
N ALA A 111 5.09 -1.85 4.58
CA ALA A 111 4.77 -3.26 4.60
C ALA A 111 5.83 -4.07 5.37
N GLU A 112 5.37 -5.06 6.12
CA GLU A 112 6.24 -5.90 6.95
C GLU A 112 5.93 -7.39 6.75
N GLY A 113 7.02 -8.18 6.71
CA GLY A 113 6.97 -9.62 6.72
C GLY A 113 7.01 -10.26 5.34
N ARG A 114 6.48 -11.50 5.25
CA ARG A 114 6.50 -12.28 4.02
C ARG A 114 5.25 -12.01 3.20
N ILE A 115 5.42 -11.35 2.06
CA ILE A 115 4.36 -11.12 1.07
C ILE A 115 4.79 -11.80 -0.23
N TYR A 116 3.92 -12.67 -0.78
CA TYR A 116 4.27 -13.48 -1.96
C TYR A 116 4.71 -12.61 -3.14
N GLU A 117 3.89 -11.61 -3.47
CA GLU A 117 4.17 -10.63 -4.51
C GLU A 117 3.55 -9.28 -4.15
N LEU A 118 4.34 -8.23 -4.20
CA LEU A 118 3.94 -6.87 -3.85
C LEU A 118 4.20 -5.93 -5.01
N ALA A 119 3.16 -5.30 -5.53
CA ALA A 119 3.26 -4.23 -6.51
C ALA A 119 2.79 -2.91 -5.90
N VAL A 120 3.65 -1.90 -5.86
CA VAL A 120 3.34 -0.56 -5.36
C VAL A 120 3.64 0.46 -6.44
N SER A 121 2.66 1.28 -6.80
CA SER A 121 2.82 2.41 -7.72
C SER A 121 2.19 3.64 -7.10
N ILE A 122 3.02 4.60 -6.69
CA ILE A 122 2.61 5.85 -6.04
C ILE A 122 3.27 7.04 -6.72
N GLU A 123 2.61 8.19 -6.73
CA GLU A 123 3.20 9.40 -7.31
C GLU A 123 3.99 10.16 -6.25
N ASP A 124 3.37 10.52 -5.14
CA ASP A 124 3.95 11.30 -4.05
C ASP A 124 3.71 10.58 -2.72
N GLY A 125 4.73 9.95 -2.22
CA GLY A 125 4.69 9.17 -0.99
C GLY A 125 5.87 8.21 -0.88
N ASN A 126 6.24 7.89 0.34
CA ASN A 126 7.35 6.97 0.60
C ASN A 126 6.88 5.51 0.63
N CYS A 127 7.76 4.60 0.23
CA CYS A 127 7.55 3.16 0.35
C CYS A 127 8.59 2.55 1.29
N VAL A 128 8.14 1.90 2.35
CA VAL A 128 9.03 1.29 3.37
C VAL A 128 8.69 -0.18 3.52
N LEU A 129 9.63 -1.06 3.24
CA LEU A 129 9.52 -2.49 3.51
C LEU A 129 10.46 -2.90 4.62
N THR A 130 9.95 -3.61 5.65
CA THR A 130 10.73 -4.10 6.80
C THR A 130 10.60 -5.60 6.96
N ASN A 131 11.71 -6.27 7.28
CA ASN A 131 11.76 -7.74 7.40
C ASN A 131 11.14 -8.45 6.18
N PHE A 132 11.32 -7.87 5.01
CA PHE A 132 10.61 -8.27 3.80
C PHE A 132 11.17 -9.58 3.22
N THR A 133 10.26 -10.46 2.83
CA THR A 133 10.56 -11.67 2.08
C THR A 133 9.50 -11.87 1.01
N GLY A 134 9.87 -11.84 -0.25
CA GLY A 134 8.97 -12.00 -1.40
C GLY A 134 9.47 -11.27 -2.62
N ASN A 135 8.69 -11.27 -3.68
CA ASN A 135 8.94 -10.44 -4.84
C ASN A 135 8.29 -9.07 -4.64
N ALA A 136 8.94 -8.01 -5.07
CA ALA A 136 8.35 -6.68 -5.04
C ALA A 136 8.71 -5.87 -6.28
N HIS A 137 7.73 -5.15 -6.80
CA HIS A 137 7.90 -4.11 -7.80
C HIS A 137 7.40 -2.78 -7.23
N LEU A 138 8.34 -1.88 -6.94
CA LEU A 138 8.09 -0.63 -6.22
C LEU A 138 8.41 0.55 -7.13
N LYS A 139 7.41 1.41 -7.34
CA LYS A 139 7.55 2.58 -8.19
C LYS A 139 7.01 3.83 -7.51
N THR A 140 7.83 4.89 -7.49
CA THR A 140 7.44 6.22 -7.01
C THR A 140 7.85 7.29 -8.01
N THR A 141 7.22 8.46 -7.97
CA THR A 141 7.69 9.64 -8.70
C THR A 141 8.52 10.52 -7.78
N ASP A 142 7.96 10.98 -6.67
CA ASP A 142 8.58 11.94 -5.74
C ASP A 142 8.85 11.37 -4.34
N GLY A 143 8.65 10.05 -4.16
CA GLY A 143 8.86 9.39 -2.87
C GLY A 143 10.14 8.59 -2.79
N ASN A 144 10.64 8.44 -1.57
CA ASN A 144 11.77 7.58 -1.28
C ASN A 144 11.33 6.11 -1.10
N ILE A 145 12.22 5.19 -1.41
CA ILE A 145 12.01 3.75 -1.23
C ILE A 145 13.08 3.21 -0.27
N TRP A 146 12.66 2.63 0.84
CA TRP A 146 13.53 1.93 1.78
C TRP A 146 13.09 0.48 1.94
N VAL A 147 13.98 -0.43 1.66
CA VAL A 147 13.74 -1.86 1.81
C VAL A 147 14.79 -2.46 2.72
N ARG A 148 14.34 -3.15 3.77
CA ARG A 148 15.13 -4.08 4.57
C ARG A 148 14.58 -5.48 4.34
N ALA A 149 15.31 -6.30 3.60
CA ALA A 149 14.88 -7.63 3.18
C ALA A 149 15.78 -8.73 3.74
N THR A 150 15.22 -9.92 3.85
CA THR A 150 15.98 -11.10 4.30
C THR A 150 17.05 -11.51 3.28
N SER A 151 18.01 -12.31 3.70
CA SER A 151 19.13 -12.79 2.86
C SER A 151 18.71 -13.60 1.63
N THR A 152 17.44 -14.02 1.55
CA THR A 152 16.88 -14.74 0.40
C THR A 152 16.39 -13.82 -0.71
N VAL A 153 16.47 -12.52 -0.53
CA VAL A 153 16.00 -11.50 -1.48
C VAL A 153 17.21 -10.84 -2.12
N SER A 154 17.21 -10.76 -3.45
CA SER A 154 18.10 -9.90 -4.23
C SER A 154 17.35 -8.71 -4.78
N GLY A 155 18.03 -7.67 -5.26
CA GLY A 155 17.34 -6.48 -5.71
C GLY A 155 18.08 -5.65 -6.74
N GLN A 156 17.30 -4.88 -7.50
CA GLN A 156 17.76 -3.85 -8.41
C GLN A 156 17.04 -2.54 -8.08
N ALA A 157 17.75 -1.44 -8.19
CA ALA A 157 17.20 -0.11 -7.93
C ALA A 157 17.67 0.89 -8.99
N THR A 158 16.78 1.77 -9.40
CA THR A 158 17.06 2.86 -10.33
C THR A 158 16.34 4.13 -9.88
N SER A 159 17.08 5.22 -9.71
CA SER A 159 16.52 6.56 -9.54
C SER A 159 17.08 7.50 -10.59
N THR A 160 16.22 8.37 -11.14
CA THR A 160 16.65 9.31 -12.18
C THR A 160 17.43 10.50 -11.60
N HIS A 161 16.94 11.07 -10.49
CA HIS A 161 17.51 12.26 -9.86
C HIS A 161 17.97 12.04 -8.42
N GLY A 162 17.53 10.95 -7.77
CA GLY A 162 17.91 10.61 -6.40
C GLY A 162 19.16 9.73 -6.34
N THR A 163 19.57 9.41 -5.11
CA THR A 163 20.67 8.50 -4.84
C THR A 163 20.19 7.05 -4.71
N VAL A 164 21.05 6.10 -5.06
CA VAL A 164 20.75 4.68 -4.95
C VAL A 164 21.81 3.98 -4.12
N GLU A 165 21.39 3.35 -3.01
CA GLU A 165 22.18 2.40 -2.25
C GLU A 165 21.54 1.01 -2.37
N ASN A 166 22.24 0.07 -2.98
CA ASN A 166 21.75 -1.31 -3.09
C ASN A 166 22.78 -2.28 -2.51
N LYS A 167 22.39 -2.99 -1.46
CA LYS A 167 23.16 -4.05 -0.80
C LYS A 167 22.48 -5.42 -0.86
N LEU A 168 21.42 -5.56 -1.67
CA LEU A 168 20.75 -6.85 -1.94
C LEU A 168 21.42 -7.56 -3.12
N TRP A 169 22.63 -8.06 -2.90
CA TRP A 169 23.46 -8.68 -3.93
C TRP A 169 23.13 -10.17 -4.11
N GLY A 170 23.44 -10.69 -5.29
CA GLY A 170 23.44 -12.11 -5.58
C GLY A 170 22.16 -12.60 -6.27
N ASN A 171 21.95 -13.93 -6.23
CA ASN A 171 20.83 -14.61 -6.85
C ASN A 171 19.89 -15.12 -5.74
N GLY A 172 19.13 -14.20 -5.13
CA GLY A 172 18.13 -14.56 -4.16
C GLY A 172 16.98 -15.38 -4.78
N LYS A 173 16.25 -16.09 -3.94
CA LYS A 173 15.02 -16.78 -4.35
C LYS A 173 13.94 -15.81 -4.79
N PHE A 174 13.96 -14.61 -4.20
CA PHE A 174 13.01 -13.52 -4.46
C PHE A 174 13.75 -12.30 -4.99
N PHE A 175 13.02 -11.43 -5.65
CA PHE A 175 13.58 -10.25 -6.28
C PHE A 175 12.77 -8.99 -5.98
N VAL A 176 13.47 -7.92 -5.62
CA VAL A 176 12.91 -6.57 -5.43
C VAL A 176 13.41 -5.68 -6.55
N GLU A 177 12.49 -5.11 -7.31
CA GLU A 177 12.75 -4.05 -8.26
C GLU A 177 12.19 -2.74 -7.73
N ALA A 178 13.04 -1.71 -7.62
CA ALA A 178 12.67 -0.41 -7.09
C ALA A 178 13.03 0.70 -8.06
N GLU A 179 12.06 1.53 -8.40
CA GLU A 179 12.21 2.65 -9.32
C GLU A 179 11.70 3.94 -8.69
N SER A 180 12.46 5.02 -8.79
CA SER A 180 12.02 6.38 -8.47
C SER A 180 12.47 7.37 -9.54
N ILE A 181 11.74 8.48 -9.68
CA ILE A 181 12.20 9.60 -10.52
C ILE A 181 13.03 10.55 -9.68
N ASN A 182 12.50 11.07 -8.59
CA ASN A 182 13.13 12.11 -7.78
C ASN A 182 13.59 11.63 -6.39
N GLY A 183 13.12 10.47 -5.93
CA GLY A 183 13.40 9.97 -4.59
C GLY A 183 14.68 9.13 -4.50
N ASP A 184 15.20 9.04 -3.28
CA ASP A 184 16.30 8.16 -2.95
C ASP A 184 15.84 6.71 -2.75
N ILE A 185 16.68 5.75 -3.09
CA ILE A 185 16.39 4.33 -2.91
C ILE A 185 17.48 3.67 -2.09
N SER A 186 17.07 2.95 -1.04
CA SER A 186 17.97 2.17 -0.21
C SER A 186 17.44 0.73 -0.07
N LEU A 187 18.18 -0.23 -0.62
CA LEU A 187 17.91 -1.67 -0.52
C LEU A 187 18.99 -2.31 0.36
N LEU A 188 18.61 -2.74 1.56
CA LEU A 188 19.52 -3.29 2.57
C LEU A 188 19.06 -4.68 3.03
N GLN A 189 19.99 -5.50 3.51
CA GLN A 189 19.64 -6.72 4.22
C GLN A 189 19.20 -6.42 5.65
N THR A 190 18.24 -7.19 6.13
CA THR A 190 17.90 -7.24 7.56
C THR A 190 19.04 -7.92 8.31
N GLU A 191 19.46 -7.33 9.43
CA GLU A 191 20.46 -7.91 10.34
C GLU A 191 19.93 -9.17 11.04
#